data_a24779abb7c2facd88e223b2ba53d83c
#
_entry.id   a24779abb7c2facd88e223b2ba53d83c
#
_cell.length_a   1.000
_cell.length_b   1.000
_cell.length_c   1.000
_cell.angle_alpha   90.00
_cell.angle_beta   90.00
_cell.angle_gamma   90.00
#
_symmetry.space_group_name_H-M   'P 1'
#
loop_
_entity.id
_entity.type
_entity.pdbx_description
1 polymer ?
#
loop_
_entity_poly.entity_id
_entity_poly.type
_entity_poly.pdbx_seq_one_letter_code
_entity_poly.pdbx_strand_id
1 'polypeptide(L)'
;MAKYDFNNSTFSKLWDSVEGPRLLSVILTNPEMIRAYPTFWKQHFGIDPNITPTNADGTATFVSRVRELNDAYLMDMRAPLGDSIPEDKKGVSFYTGVIPDFIARGTVEQAMEREYKEQLFIENFGNDAQIVAQFVDDVQTKINAADMTLSNMAAQLMSKGFINYQAGLGIKGGILKAEIPAENFVKAGEKAWSDPEAQILTQMAQIEEEARERFGEIAMQWNIPYKMFHNVILKNKQVAELVQSYRTLNEKPIVSGMGITEEMFREAIVAFEGISPIVIVQEKQRDVVGMVSGWSENVAVLRPVGLAGLIRHTTILDQKMYEKYGATTIARAFAKTGNGLFTVMNTTLNNGNMKEWHTDLMMSAVPSLDEFPYHIIVDTSSANA
;
A
#
# COMPACT_ATOMS: atom_id res chain seq x y z
N MET A 1 41.00 20.44 20.92
CA MET A 1 39.97 19.50 20.54
C MET A 1 40.61 18.16 20.27
N ALA A 2 40.36 17.16 21.11
CA ALA A 2 40.82 15.79 20.85
C ALA A 2 40.13 15.31 19.56
N LYS A 3 40.90 14.80 18.60
CA LYS A 3 40.35 14.16 17.42
C LYS A 3 39.57 12.95 17.90
N TYR A 4 38.27 12.97 17.72
CA TYR A 4 37.39 11.82 18.01
C TYR A 4 37.81 10.65 17.12
N ASP A 5 38.06 9.50 17.73
CA ASP A 5 38.44 8.28 17.01
C ASP A 5 37.15 7.45 16.73
N PHE A 6 36.58 7.64 15.57
CA PHE A 6 35.38 6.93 15.09
C PHE A 6 35.51 5.39 15.13
N ASN A 7 36.73 4.86 15.17
CA ASN A 7 36.97 3.41 15.31
C ASN A 7 36.72 2.90 16.73
N ASN A 8 36.53 3.80 17.70
CA ASN A 8 36.37 3.48 19.11
C ASN A 8 34.97 3.78 19.66
N SER A 9 34.01 4.19 18.81
CA SER A 9 32.63 4.39 19.25
C SER A 9 32.02 3.05 19.72
N THR A 10 31.14 3.09 20.70
CA THR A 10 30.42 1.91 21.20
C THR A 10 29.60 1.29 20.08
N PHE A 11 29.00 2.12 19.22
CA PHE A 11 28.25 1.70 18.05
C PHE A 11 29.13 0.98 17.02
N SER A 12 30.32 1.51 16.71
CA SER A 12 31.28 0.87 15.82
C SER A 12 31.74 -0.48 16.36
N LYS A 13 32.06 -0.57 17.64
CA LYS A 13 32.44 -1.84 18.29
C LYS A 13 31.33 -2.86 18.27
N LEU A 14 30.08 -2.43 18.47
CA LEU A 14 28.91 -3.30 18.41
C LEU A 14 28.75 -3.91 17.01
N TRP A 15 28.89 -3.11 15.96
CA TRP A 15 28.67 -3.54 14.57
C TRP A 15 29.88 -4.24 13.93
N ASP A 16 31.08 -3.92 14.37
CA ASP A 16 32.29 -4.64 13.94
C ASP A 16 32.44 -6.00 14.65
N SER A 17 31.66 -6.27 15.69
CA SER A 17 31.60 -7.56 16.34
C SER A 17 30.76 -8.58 15.54
N VAL A 18 31.04 -9.87 15.73
CA VAL A 18 30.24 -10.99 15.17
C VAL A 18 28.78 -10.93 15.66
N GLU A 19 28.54 -10.28 16.80
CA GLU A 19 27.22 -10.16 17.44
C GLU A 19 26.35 -9.05 16.81
N GLY A 20 26.93 -8.07 16.11
CA GLY A 20 26.19 -6.94 15.53
C GLY A 20 25.08 -7.35 14.56
N PRO A 21 25.31 -8.19 13.55
CA PRO A 21 24.25 -8.68 12.65
C PRO A 21 23.17 -9.47 13.39
N ARG A 22 23.56 -10.22 14.43
CA ARG A 22 22.61 -10.97 15.26
C ARG A 22 21.74 -10.05 16.10
N LEU A 23 22.33 -9.02 16.69
CA LEU A 23 21.60 -8.00 17.45
C LEU A 23 20.62 -7.23 16.57
N LEU A 24 21.02 -6.85 15.35
CA LEU A 24 20.15 -6.22 14.38
C LEU A 24 18.95 -7.10 14.05
N SER A 25 19.18 -8.38 13.80
CA SER A 25 18.10 -9.33 13.56
C SER A 25 17.15 -9.44 14.75
N VAL A 26 17.65 -9.50 15.97
CA VAL A 26 16.83 -9.55 17.20
C VAL A 26 16.00 -8.27 17.35
N ILE A 27 16.60 -7.10 17.14
CA ILE A 27 15.89 -5.81 17.21
C ILE A 27 14.75 -5.77 16.19
N LEU A 28 15.03 -6.16 14.95
CA LEU A 28 14.05 -6.09 13.85
C LEU A 28 12.92 -7.12 13.96
N THR A 29 13.12 -8.21 14.67
CA THR A 29 12.10 -9.24 14.89
C THR A 29 11.30 -9.04 16.18
N ASN A 30 11.74 -8.15 17.07
CA ASN A 30 11.05 -7.88 18.32
C ASN A 30 9.92 -6.86 18.14
N PRO A 31 8.63 -7.26 18.29
CA PRO A 31 7.49 -6.37 18.12
C PRO A 31 7.41 -5.27 19.19
N GLU A 32 8.10 -5.40 20.31
CA GLU A 32 8.18 -4.35 21.33
C GLU A 32 9.14 -3.22 20.90
N MET A 33 10.16 -3.56 20.10
CA MET A 33 11.14 -2.60 19.60
C MET A 33 10.70 -1.96 18.29
N ILE A 34 10.19 -2.77 17.34
CA ILE A 34 9.69 -2.30 16.05
C ILE A 34 8.17 -2.42 16.02
N ARG A 35 7.50 -1.28 16.11
CA ARG A 35 6.05 -1.22 16.09
C ARG A 35 5.51 -1.36 14.67
N ALA A 36 4.61 -2.33 14.48
CA ALA A 36 3.84 -2.44 13.25
C ALA A 36 2.63 -1.49 13.33
N TYR A 37 2.56 -0.54 12.41
CA TYR A 37 1.39 0.33 12.29
C TYR A 37 0.42 -0.24 11.26
N PRO A 38 -0.90 -0.11 11.47
CA PRO A 38 -1.89 -0.40 10.44
C PRO A 38 -1.73 0.65 9.33
N THR A 39 -1.28 0.22 8.17
CA THR A 39 -1.11 1.07 7.00
C THR A 39 -2.11 0.68 5.92
N PHE A 40 -2.40 1.58 4.99
CA PHE A 40 -3.38 1.36 3.94
C PHE A 40 -3.09 0.07 3.15
N TRP A 41 -1.83 -0.16 2.75
CA TRP A 41 -1.50 -1.35 1.98
C TRP A 41 -1.75 -2.66 2.76
N LYS A 42 -1.50 -2.70 4.07
CA LYS A 42 -1.72 -3.90 4.91
C LYS A 42 -3.19 -4.29 5.05
N GLN A 43 -4.09 -3.33 4.83
CA GLN A 43 -5.54 -3.57 4.87
C GLN A 43 -6.06 -4.14 3.55
N HIS A 44 -5.41 -3.83 2.44
CA HIS A 44 -5.90 -4.14 1.10
C HIS A 44 -5.03 -5.12 0.31
N PHE A 45 -3.78 -5.35 0.71
CA PHE A 45 -2.85 -6.24 0.01
C PHE A 45 -2.22 -7.25 0.96
N GLY A 46 -2.10 -8.49 0.49
CA GLY A 46 -1.28 -9.50 1.13
C GLY A 46 0.19 -9.40 0.69
N ILE A 47 1.06 -10.18 1.32
CA ILE A 47 2.44 -10.34 0.86
C ILE A 47 2.52 -11.62 0.03
N ASP A 48 3.11 -11.54 -1.16
CA ASP A 48 3.35 -12.74 -1.97
C ASP A 48 4.30 -13.68 -1.21
N PRO A 49 3.90 -14.93 -0.94
CA PRO A 49 4.78 -15.89 -0.27
C PRO A 49 5.99 -16.28 -1.13
N ASN A 50 5.93 -16.02 -2.44
CA ASN A 50 6.99 -16.37 -3.38
C ASN A 50 7.85 -15.14 -3.70
N ILE A 51 9.16 -15.30 -3.58
CA ILE A 51 10.11 -14.30 -4.00
C ILE A 51 10.23 -14.33 -5.52
N THR A 52 9.97 -13.22 -6.18
CA THR A 52 10.11 -13.11 -7.64
C THR A 52 11.58 -13.26 -8.04
N PRO A 53 11.91 -14.16 -8.97
CA PRO A 53 13.29 -14.36 -9.40
C PRO A 53 13.81 -13.14 -10.15
N THR A 54 15.08 -12.84 -9.95
CA THR A 54 15.77 -11.75 -10.66
C THR A 54 16.31 -12.25 -12.00
N ASN A 55 16.10 -11.50 -13.05
CA ASN A 55 16.62 -11.75 -14.38
C ASN A 55 18.17 -11.57 -14.43
N ALA A 56 18.79 -11.96 -15.53
CA ALA A 56 20.24 -11.84 -15.72
C ALA A 56 20.73 -10.38 -15.74
N ASP A 57 19.87 -9.44 -16.11
CA ASP A 57 20.12 -7.99 -16.13
C ASP A 57 19.93 -7.31 -14.75
N GLY A 58 19.58 -8.07 -13.72
CA GLY A 58 19.34 -7.56 -12.38
C GLY A 58 17.89 -7.10 -12.12
N THR A 59 17.04 -7.05 -13.14
CA THR A 59 15.62 -6.69 -12.97
C THR A 59 14.81 -7.89 -12.47
N ALA A 60 13.70 -7.63 -11.79
CA ALA A 60 12.72 -8.65 -11.45
C ALA A 60 11.38 -8.31 -12.08
N THR A 61 10.82 -9.25 -12.83
CA THR A 61 9.53 -9.09 -13.49
C THR A 61 8.53 -10.06 -12.87
N PHE A 62 7.45 -9.53 -12.33
CA PHE A 62 6.34 -10.35 -11.83
C PHE A 62 5.27 -10.53 -12.89
N VAL A 63 4.49 -11.59 -12.74
CA VAL A 63 3.28 -11.86 -13.51
C VAL A 63 2.12 -11.94 -12.54
N SER A 64 1.17 -11.02 -12.63
CA SER A 64 -0.11 -11.14 -11.96
C SER A 64 -1.07 -11.92 -12.84
N ARG A 65 -1.66 -12.98 -12.31
CA ARG A 65 -2.61 -13.84 -13.00
C ARG A 65 -3.91 -13.84 -12.24
N VAL A 66 -4.98 -13.54 -12.92
CA VAL A 66 -6.33 -13.61 -12.36
C VAL A 66 -7.04 -14.79 -12.96
N ARG A 67 -7.49 -15.65 -12.07
CA ARG A 67 -8.48 -16.66 -12.43
C ARG A 67 -9.85 -16.01 -12.35
N GLU A 68 -10.66 -16.12 -13.38
CA GLU A 68 -12.01 -15.61 -13.33
C GLU A 68 -12.78 -16.25 -12.16
N LEU A 69 -13.42 -15.41 -11.35
CA LEU A 69 -14.05 -15.83 -10.08
C LEU A 69 -15.31 -16.67 -10.31
N ASN A 70 -15.90 -16.63 -11.52
CA ASN A 70 -17.11 -17.35 -11.90
C ASN A 70 -16.90 -18.26 -13.13
N ASP A 71 -15.99 -19.22 -13.02
CA ASP A 71 -15.79 -20.25 -14.05
C ASP A 71 -16.77 -21.44 -13.91
N ALA A 72 -17.76 -21.33 -13.03
CA ALA A 72 -18.74 -22.40 -12.85
C ALA A 72 -19.88 -22.26 -13.84
N TYR A 73 -19.91 -23.12 -14.83
CA TYR A 73 -21.05 -23.29 -15.72
C TYR A 73 -22.09 -24.26 -15.12
N LEU A 74 -23.36 -24.08 -15.48
CA LEU A 74 -24.38 -25.09 -15.20
C LEU A 74 -23.94 -26.39 -15.86
N MET A 75 -23.90 -27.48 -15.08
CA MET A 75 -23.62 -28.80 -15.64
C MET A 75 -24.72 -29.22 -16.64
N ASP A 76 -24.33 -29.59 -17.85
CA ASP A 76 -25.25 -30.12 -18.84
C ASP A 76 -25.75 -31.49 -18.41
N MET A 77 -27.08 -31.70 -18.63
CA MET A 77 -27.70 -32.99 -18.39
C MET A 77 -27.29 -33.95 -19.52
N ARG A 78 -26.51 -34.97 -19.13
CA ARG A 78 -26.01 -35.97 -20.07
C ARG A 78 -26.86 -37.24 -20.01
N ALA A 79 -27.19 -37.79 -21.19
CA ALA A 79 -27.75 -39.14 -21.27
C ALA A 79 -26.69 -40.19 -20.83
N PRO A 80 -27.09 -41.31 -20.21
CA PRO A 80 -26.16 -42.39 -19.92
C PRO A 80 -25.39 -42.80 -21.20
N LEU A 81 -24.06 -42.79 -21.15
CA LEU A 81 -23.13 -43.05 -22.27
C LEU A 81 -23.11 -42.00 -23.40
N GLY A 82 -23.72 -40.83 -23.22
CA GLY A 82 -23.60 -39.72 -24.16
C GLY A 82 -22.26 -39.00 -24.04
N ASP A 83 -21.75 -38.40 -25.13
CA ASP A 83 -20.57 -37.54 -25.08
C ASP A 83 -20.89 -36.23 -24.36
N SER A 84 -19.90 -35.74 -23.57
CA SER A 84 -19.98 -34.41 -22.97
C SER A 84 -19.53 -33.37 -23.99
N ILE A 85 -20.23 -32.23 -24.04
CA ILE A 85 -19.77 -31.08 -24.79
C ILE A 85 -18.56 -30.51 -24.03
N PRO A 86 -17.41 -30.36 -24.68
CA PRO A 86 -16.26 -29.73 -24.03
C PRO A 86 -16.59 -28.27 -23.68
N GLU A 87 -16.48 -27.91 -22.41
CA GLU A 87 -16.57 -26.50 -22.00
C GLU A 87 -15.33 -25.74 -22.47
N ASP A 88 -15.54 -24.62 -23.16
CA ASP A 88 -14.46 -23.67 -23.44
C ASP A 88 -14.01 -23.03 -22.13
N LYS A 89 -12.81 -23.37 -21.67
CA LYS A 89 -12.22 -22.71 -20.53
C LYS A 89 -11.94 -21.24 -20.89
N LYS A 90 -12.56 -20.31 -20.19
CA LYS A 90 -12.23 -18.89 -20.30
C LYS A 90 -10.74 -18.67 -20.04
N GLY A 91 -10.15 -17.74 -20.77
CA GLY A 91 -8.74 -17.42 -20.66
C GLY A 91 -8.36 -16.88 -19.27
N VAL A 92 -7.13 -17.13 -18.86
CA VAL A 92 -6.55 -16.50 -17.66
C VAL A 92 -6.06 -15.11 -18.08
N SER A 93 -6.66 -14.07 -17.53
CA SER A 93 -6.15 -12.71 -17.69
C SER A 93 -4.85 -12.53 -16.90
N PHE A 94 -3.87 -11.86 -17.48
CA PHE A 94 -2.60 -11.60 -16.80
C PHE A 94 -2.02 -10.25 -17.23
N TYR A 95 -1.23 -9.65 -16.34
CA TYR A 95 -0.36 -8.53 -16.69
C TYR A 95 1.01 -8.70 -16.03
N THR A 96 1.99 -7.99 -16.55
CA THR A 96 3.38 -8.06 -16.07
C THR A 96 3.85 -6.69 -15.61
N GLY A 97 4.75 -6.68 -14.64
CA GLY A 97 5.37 -5.46 -14.18
C GLY A 97 6.77 -5.68 -13.65
N VAL A 98 7.59 -4.65 -13.69
CA VAL A 98 8.94 -4.64 -13.12
C VAL A 98 8.88 -4.20 -11.67
N ILE A 99 9.58 -4.92 -10.79
CA ILE A 99 9.70 -4.56 -9.39
C ILE A 99 10.82 -3.53 -9.24
N PRO A 100 10.52 -2.30 -8.80
CA PRO A 100 11.53 -1.27 -8.57
C PRO A 100 12.24 -1.45 -7.24
N ASP A 101 13.47 -0.94 -7.15
CA ASP A 101 14.23 -0.85 -5.91
C ASP A 101 14.05 0.52 -5.27
N PHE A 102 13.82 0.53 -3.97
CA PHE A 102 13.72 1.72 -3.13
C PHE A 102 14.78 1.68 -2.04
N ILE A 103 15.33 2.84 -1.71
CA ILE A 103 16.27 3.01 -0.61
C ILE A 103 15.88 4.22 0.24
N ALA A 104 15.83 4.02 1.55
CA ALA A 104 15.76 5.09 2.53
C ALA A 104 17.13 5.20 3.21
N ARG A 105 17.88 6.24 2.87
CA ARG A 105 19.21 6.50 3.40
C ARG A 105 19.20 7.67 4.37
N GLY A 106 19.97 7.55 5.48
CA GLY A 106 20.25 8.69 6.35
C GLY A 106 21.16 9.72 5.66
N THR A 107 21.02 11.00 5.99
CA THR A 107 21.93 12.04 5.53
C THR A 107 23.25 11.97 6.31
N VAL A 108 24.35 12.51 5.72
CA VAL A 108 25.66 12.63 6.39
C VAL A 108 25.54 13.41 7.71
N GLU A 109 24.70 14.45 7.72
CA GLU A 109 24.44 15.26 8.92
C GLU A 109 23.80 14.41 10.04
N GLN A 110 22.87 13.53 9.72
CA GLN A 110 22.26 12.64 10.70
C GLN A 110 23.27 11.65 11.30
N ALA A 111 24.24 11.17 10.53
CA ALA A 111 25.29 10.29 11.02
C ALA A 111 26.20 11.03 12.01
N MET A 112 26.65 12.24 11.67
CA MET A 112 27.48 13.07 12.55
C MET A 112 26.72 13.52 13.80
N GLU A 113 25.45 13.90 13.66
CA GLU A 113 24.61 14.28 14.79
C GLU A 113 24.35 13.10 15.72
N ARG A 114 24.17 11.91 15.18
CA ARG A 114 24.04 10.67 15.95
C ARG A 114 25.31 10.39 16.77
N GLU A 115 26.48 10.44 16.15
CA GLU A 115 27.76 10.21 16.86
C GLU A 115 28.02 11.24 17.95
N TYR A 116 27.69 12.51 17.69
CA TYR A 116 27.76 13.56 18.69
C TYR A 116 26.82 13.33 19.87
N LYS A 117 25.57 12.94 19.58
CA LYS A 117 24.57 12.57 20.60
C LYS A 117 25.02 11.33 21.39
N GLU A 118 25.54 10.32 20.71
CA GLU A 118 26.09 9.11 21.32
C GLU A 118 27.18 9.45 22.31
N GLN A 119 28.11 10.34 21.93
CA GLN A 119 29.18 10.82 22.80
C GLN A 119 28.65 11.56 24.03
N LEU A 120 27.67 12.45 23.86
CA LEU A 120 27.03 13.16 24.96
C LEU A 120 26.29 12.20 25.91
N PHE A 121 25.68 11.14 25.41
CA PHE A 121 24.99 10.13 26.24
C PHE A 121 26.00 9.29 27.05
N ILE A 122 27.10 8.86 26.44
CA ILE A 122 28.15 8.10 27.13
C ILE A 122 28.78 8.95 28.23
N GLU A 123 29.10 10.21 27.95
CA GLU A 123 29.73 11.13 28.89
C GLU A 123 28.81 11.50 30.07
N ASN A 124 27.53 11.69 29.82
CA ASN A 124 26.58 12.18 30.84
C ASN A 124 25.80 11.07 31.55
N PHE A 125 25.55 9.92 30.91
CA PHE A 125 24.65 8.91 31.45
C PHE A 125 25.23 7.50 31.51
N GLY A 126 26.32 7.20 30.83
CA GLY A 126 27.02 5.90 30.86
C GLY A 126 26.15 4.71 30.44
N ASN A 127 25.08 4.93 29.62
CA ASN A 127 24.04 3.95 29.38
C ASN A 127 23.91 3.55 27.89
N ASP A 128 24.44 2.37 27.56
CA ASP A 128 24.37 1.79 26.21
C ASP A 128 22.93 1.58 25.72
N ALA A 129 21.95 1.43 26.65
CA ALA A 129 20.55 1.20 26.31
C ALA A 129 19.94 2.39 25.54
N GLN A 130 20.37 3.62 25.80
CA GLN A 130 19.87 4.81 25.11
C GLN A 130 20.41 4.91 23.67
N ILE A 131 21.63 4.44 23.43
CA ILE A 131 22.21 4.35 22.08
C ILE A 131 21.44 3.36 21.24
N VAL A 132 21.10 2.20 21.82
CA VAL A 132 20.26 1.20 21.17
C VAL A 132 18.86 1.75 20.87
N ALA A 133 18.26 2.49 21.79
CA ALA A 133 16.93 3.11 21.60
C ALA A 133 16.94 4.10 20.43
N GLN A 134 17.96 4.95 20.31
CA GLN A 134 18.09 5.88 19.17
C GLN A 134 18.22 5.16 17.83
N PHE A 135 18.99 4.07 17.80
CA PHE A 135 19.10 3.24 16.60
C PHE A 135 17.77 2.62 16.21
N VAL A 136 17.01 2.10 17.18
CA VAL A 136 15.68 1.54 16.98
C VAL A 136 14.72 2.58 16.39
N ASP A 137 14.75 3.81 16.92
CA ASP A 137 13.91 4.91 16.41
C ASP A 137 14.25 5.29 14.95
N ASP A 138 15.53 5.30 14.59
CA ASP A 138 15.97 5.59 13.23
C ASP A 138 15.51 4.49 12.24
N VAL A 139 15.68 3.24 12.63
CA VAL A 139 15.20 2.09 11.84
C VAL A 139 13.66 2.11 11.72
N GLN A 140 12.96 2.40 12.81
CA GLN A 140 11.50 2.51 12.82
C GLN A 140 11.02 3.61 11.86
N THR A 141 11.68 4.76 11.85
CA THR A 141 11.35 5.86 10.93
C THR A 141 11.51 5.43 9.48
N LYS A 142 12.54 4.67 9.13
CA LYS A 142 12.76 4.17 7.78
C LYS A 142 11.77 3.08 7.38
N ILE A 143 11.40 2.19 8.31
CA ILE A 143 10.32 1.21 8.08
C ILE A 143 9.00 1.92 7.83
N ASN A 144 8.68 2.95 8.60
CA ASN A 144 7.48 3.76 8.39
C ASN A 144 7.50 4.44 7.01
N ALA A 145 8.65 4.95 6.56
CA ALA A 145 8.79 5.55 5.24
C ALA A 145 8.56 4.52 4.12
N ALA A 146 9.06 3.29 4.26
CA ALA A 146 8.82 2.21 3.33
C ALA A 146 7.34 1.77 3.30
N ASP A 147 6.71 1.62 4.48
CA ASP A 147 5.28 1.34 4.61
C ASP A 147 4.42 2.45 3.99
N MET A 148 4.81 3.72 4.14
CA MET A 148 4.14 4.85 3.50
C MET A 148 4.28 4.82 1.98
N THR A 149 5.46 4.46 1.47
CA THR A 149 5.71 4.33 0.03
C THR A 149 4.82 3.23 -0.57
N LEU A 150 4.75 2.06 0.06
CA LEU A 150 3.86 0.98 -0.35
C LEU A 150 2.38 1.41 -0.29
N SER A 151 1.97 2.12 0.75
CA SER A 151 0.60 2.61 0.88
C SER A 151 0.24 3.61 -0.22
N ASN A 152 1.17 4.50 -0.58
CA ASN A 152 0.97 5.45 -1.68
C ASN A 152 0.84 4.73 -3.02
N MET A 153 1.71 3.76 -3.30
CA MET A 153 1.63 2.95 -4.52
C MET A 153 0.33 2.15 -4.58
N ALA A 154 -0.07 1.51 -3.48
CA ALA A 154 -1.31 0.76 -3.39
C ALA A 154 -2.54 1.64 -3.65
N ALA A 155 -2.57 2.84 -3.06
CA ALA A 155 -3.65 3.80 -3.25
C ALA A 155 -3.71 4.34 -4.70
N GLN A 156 -2.55 4.61 -5.32
CA GLN A 156 -2.50 4.99 -6.74
C GLN A 156 -3.04 3.86 -7.62
N LEU A 157 -2.57 2.63 -7.39
CA LEU A 157 -2.97 1.48 -8.19
C LEU A 157 -4.48 1.23 -8.11
N MET A 158 -5.05 1.28 -6.90
CA MET A 158 -6.49 1.08 -6.71
C MET A 158 -7.33 2.22 -7.29
N SER A 159 -6.92 3.48 -7.16
CA SER A 159 -7.75 4.62 -7.58
C SER A 159 -7.52 5.07 -9.02
N LYS A 160 -6.36 4.76 -9.63
CA LYS A 160 -5.99 5.20 -10.98
C LYS A 160 -5.77 4.05 -11.96
N GLY A 161 -5.59 2.83 -11.44
CA GLY A 161 -5.17 1.68 -12.23
C GLY A 161 -3.70 1.69 -12.63
N PHE A 162 -2.91 2.63 -12.14
CA PHE A 162 -1.48 2.71 -12.39
C PHE A 162 -0.71 3.34 -11.24
N ILE A 163 0.58 3.00 -11.17
CA ILE A 163 1.54 3.59 -10.24
C ILE A 163 2.50 4.44 -11.05
N ASN A 164 2.69 5.69 -10.64
CA ASN A 164 3.71 6.56 -11.20
C ASN A 164 4.87 6.67 -10.21
N TYR A 165 6.00 6.10 -10.59
CA TYR A 165 7.25 6.22 -9.82
C TYR A 165 7.93 7.53 -10.16
N GLN A 166 8.19 8.35 -9.16
CA GLN A 166 9.00 9.54 -9.37
C GLN A 166 10.46 9.12 -9.64
N ALA A 167 11.06 9.79 -10.63
CA ALA A 167 12.48 9.61 -10.91
C ALA A 167 13.30 10.06 -9.69
N GLY A 168 14.10 9.15 -9.13
CA GLY A 168 15.15 9.49 -8.17
C GLY A 168 16.43 9.95 -8.88
N LEU A 169 17.42 10.40 -8.13
CA LEU A 169 18.74 10.78 -8.66
C LEU A 169 19.35 9.63 -9.49
N GLY A 170 19.40 9.82 -10.80
CA GLY A 170 20.00 8.85 -11.74
C GLY A 170 19.08 7.73 -12.25
N ILE A 171 17.82 7.65 -11.82
CA ILE A 171 16.86 6.63 -12.26
C ILE A 171 15.74 7.31 -13.03
N LYS A 172 15.42 6.81 -14.23
CA LYS A 172 14.24 7.25 -14.99
C LYS A 172 12.98 6.80 -14.24
N GLY A 173 12.05 7.71 -14.01
CA GLY A 173 10.71 7.37 -13.52
C GLY A 173 10.03 6.37 -14.46
N GLY A 174 9.14 5.56 -13.93
CA GLY A 174 8.39 4.56 -14.67
C GLY A 174 6.92 4.59 -14.30
N ILE A 175 6.09 4.03 -15.16
CA ILE A 175 4.67 3.81 -14.91
C ILE A 175 4.43 2.30 -14.93
N LEU A 176 3.89 1.77 -13.84
CA LEU A 176 3.31 0.43 -13.80
C LEU A 176 1.80 0.56 -13.98
N LYS A 177 1.26 -0.04 -15.01
CA LYS A 177 -0.17 -0.03 -15.30
C LYS A 177 -0.76 -1.42 -15.09
N ALA A 178 -1.87 -1.51 -14.33
CA ALA A 178 -2.71 -2.70 -14.29
C ALA A 178 -3.58 -2.76 -15.55
N GLU A 179 -3.79 -3.96 -16.08
CA GLU A 179 -4.62 -4.19 -17.28
C GLU A 179 -6.12 -4.22 -16.93
N ILE A 180 -6.60 -3.16 -16.28
CA ILE A 180 -8.02 -2.97 -15.99
C ILE A 180 -8.76 -2.77 -17.32
N PRO A 181 -9.85 -3.53 -17.59
CA PRO A 181 -10.66 -3.35 -18.79
C PRO A 181 -11.16 -1.90 -18.96
N ALA A 182 -11.19 -1.41 -20.19
CA ALA A 182 -11.58 -0.01 -20.46
C ALA A 182 -13.00 0.29 -20.01
N GLU A 183 -13.89 -0.68 -20.11
CA GLU A 183 -15.28 -0.58 -19.66
C GLU A 183 -15.46 -0.47 -18.13
N ASN A 184 -14.40 -0.74 -17.37
CA ASN A 184 -14.38 -0.59 -15.91
C ASN A 184 -14.01 0.85 -15.47
N PHE A 185 -13.70 1.74 -16.42
CA PHE A 185 -13.52 3.16 -16.14
C PHE A 185 -14.83 3.89 -16.43
N VAL A 186 -15.58 4.17 -15.37
CA VAL A 186 -16.92 4.76 -15.44
C VAL A 186 -16.83 6.24 -15.06
N LYS A 187 -17.62 7.08 -15.67
CA LYS A 187 -17.78 8.49 -15.29
C LYS A 187 -19.06 8.68 -14.46
N ALA A 188 -19.12 9.78 -13.72
CA ALA A 188 -20.35 10.22 -13.08
C ALA A 188 -21.49 10.33 -14.10
N GLY A 189 -22.75 10.17 -13.64
CA GLY A 189 -23.93 10.24 -14.48
C GLY A 189 -24.13 11.60 -15.15
N GLU A 190 -25.36 12.06 -15.24
CA GLU A 190 -25.67 13.38 -15.83
C GLU A 190 -25.01 14.56 -15.10
N LYS A 191 -24.82 14.43 -13.79
CA LYS A 191 -24.19 15.45 -12.93
C LYS A 191 -22.99 14.84 -12.20
N ALA A 192 -21.93 15.65 -12.03
CA ALA A 192 -20.82 15.28 -11.15
C ALA A 192 -21.33 15.06 -9.71
N TRP A 193 -20.68 14.14 -8.97
CA TRP A 193 -21.10 13.87 -7.58
C TRP A 193 -20.98 15.09 -6.65
N SER A 194 -20.13 16.04 -6.99
CA SER A 194 -20.02 17.32 -6.26
C SER A 194 -21.27 18.20 -6.37
N ASP A 195 -22.18 17.97 -7.34
CA ASP A 195 -23.47 18.64 -7.41
C ASP A 195 -24.40 18.07 -6.31
N PRO A 196 -24.96 18.91 -5.44
CA PRO A 196 -25.88 18.47 -4.38
C PRO A 196 -27.12 17.72 -4.89
N GLU A 197 -27.49 17.92 -6.15
CA GLU A 197 -28.66 17.27 -6.78
C GLU A 197 -28.29 16.04 -7.63
N ALA A 198 -27.01 15.60 -7.60
CA ALA A 198 -26.60 14.40 -8.28
C ALA A 198 -27.28 13.15 -7.67
N GLN A 199 -27.68 12.22 -8.51
CA GLN A 199 -28.36 10.98 -8.10
C GLN A 199 -27.30 9.92 -7.75
N ILE A 200 -26.50 10.16 -6.70
CA ILE A 200 -25.32 9.35 -6.35
C ILE A 200 -25.72 7.90 -6.03
N LEU A 201 -26.71 7.70 -5.16
CA LEU A 201 -27.13 6.36 -4.74
C LEU A 201 -27.72 5.56 -5.89
N THR A 202 -28.51 6.22 -6.74
CA THR A 202 -29.07 5.59 -7.95
C THR A 202 -27.97 5.14 -8.90
N GLN A 203 -26.95 5.98 -9.11
CA GLN A 203 -25.81 5.63 -9.95
C GLN A 203 -24.98 4.50 -9.35
N MET A 204 -24.74 4.52 -8.04
CA MET A 204 -24.03 3.42 -7.37
C MET A 204 -24.77 2.09 -7.57
N ALA A 205 -26.09 2.08 -7.39
CA ALA A 205 -26.91 0.89 -7.60
C ALA A 205 -26.87 0.40 -9.05
N GLN A 206 -26.92 1.32 -10.04
CA GLN A 206 -26.81 0.98 -11.47
C GLN A 206 -25.46 0.34 -11.81
N ILE A 207 -24.35 0.92 -11.32
CA ILE A 207 -23.00 0.37 -11.53
C ILE A 207 -22.89 -1.04 -10.91
N GLU A 208 -23.49 -1.27 -9.74
CA GLU A 208 -23.51 -2.59 -9.12
C GLU A 208 -24.35 -3.61 -9.89
N GLU A 209 -25.48 -3.17 -10.45
CA GLU A 209 -26.31 -4.03 -11.29
C GLU A 209 -25.57 -4.45 -12.57
N GLU A 210 -24.94 -3.49 -13.26
CA GLU A 210 -24.07 -3.77 -14.41
C GLU A 210 -22.90 -4.68 -14.06
N ALA A 211 -22.28 -4.47 -12.89
CA ALA A 211 -21.22 -5.34 -12.39
C ALA A 211 -21.72 -6.76 -12.12
N ARG A 212 -22.92 -6.90 -11.54
CA ARG A 212 -23.55 -8.20 -11.28
C ARG A 212 -23.91 -8.94 -12.57
N GLU A 213 -24.41 -8.22 -13.58
CA GLU A 213 -24.70 -8.81 -14.90
C GLU A 213 -23.41 -9.31 -15.59
N ARG A 214 -22.31 -8.60 -15.46
CA ARG A 214 -21.03 -8.93 -16.11
C ARG A 214 -20.22 -9.97 -15.36
N PHE A 215 -20.21 -9.91 -14.05
CA PHE A 215 -19.31 -10.71 -13.19
C PHE A 215 -20.05 -11.80 -12.41
N GLY A 216 -21.38 -11.81 -12.44
CA GLY A 216 -22.21 -12.69 -11.62
C GLY A 216 -22.31 -12.22 -10.17
N GLU A 217 -22.73 -13.13 -9.28
CA GLU A 217 -22.95 -12.82 -7.86
C GLU A 217 -21.63 -12.83 -7.08
N ILE A 218 -20.83 -11.78 -7.24
CA ILE A 218 -19.62 -11.54 -6.47
C ILE A 218 -19.93 -10.52 -5.38
N ALA A 219 -19.52 -10.80 -4.14
CA ALA A 219 -19.63 -9.84 -3.06
C ALA A 219 -18.70 -8.64 -3.31
N MET A 220 -19.29 -7.47 -3.52
CA MET A 220 -18.58 -6.23 -3.84
C MET A 220 -18.57 -5.27 -2.65
N GLN A 221 -17.68 -4.28 -2.68
CA GLN A 221 -17.61 -3.16 -1.74
C GLN A 221 -17.17 -1.88 -2.44
N TRP A 222 -17.70 -0.75 -1.97
CA TRP A 222 -17.25 0.57 -2.38
C TRP A 222 -16.09 1.05 -1.52
N ASN A 223 -15.05 1.56 -2.15
CA ASN A 223 -13.95 2.25 -1.50
C ASN A 223 -14.03 3.74 -1.89
N ILE A 224 -14.30 4.59 -0.89
CA ILE A 224 -14.59 6.01 -1.11
C ILE A 224 -13.66 6.85 -0.23
N PRO A 225 -12.95 7.87 -0.77
CA PRO A 225 -12.07 8.69 0.04
C PRO A 225 -12.84 9.50 1.08
N TYR A 226 -12.26 9.65 2.26
CA TYR A 226 -12.85 10.34 3.41
C TYR A 226 -13.43 11.71 3.07
N LYS A 227 -12.69 12.53 2.32
CA LYS A 227 -13.15 13.85 1.91
C LYS A 227 -14.41 13.80 1.04
N MET A 228 -14.47 12.87 0.08
CA MET A 228 -15.64 12.68 -0.78
C MET A 228 -16.82 12.20 0.06
N PHE A 229 -16.64 11.23 0.94
CA PHE A 229 -17.72 10.74 1.79
C PHE A 229 -18.34 11.86 2.63
N HIS A 230 -17.53 12.62 3.39
CA HIS A 230 -18.03 13.64 4.31
C HIS A 230 -18.44 14.95 3.64
N ASN A 231 -17.80 15.35 2.54
CA ASN A 231 -18.06 16.65 1.92
C ASN A 231 -19.01 16.58 0.74
N VAL A 232 -19.19 15.40 0.14
CA VAL A 232 -20.04 15.21 -1.04
C VAL A 232 -21.22 14.31 -0.69
N ILE A 233 -20.98 13.04 -0.31
CA ILE A 233 -22.06 12.07 -0.11
C ILE A 233 -22.99 12.48 1.04
N LEU A 234 -22.46 12.77 2.22
CA LEU A 234 -23.29 13.18 3.38
C LEU A 234 -24.03 14.52 3.19
N LYS A 235 -23.62 15.35 2.21
CA LYS A 235 -24.28 16.62 1.89
C LYS A 235 -25.20 16.54 0.69
N ASN A 236 -25.28 15.39 0.05
CA ASN A 236 -26.10 15.18 -1.13
C ASN A 236 -27.59 15.14 -0.75
N LYS A 237 -28.45 15.72 -1.59
CA LYS A 237 -29.90 15.83 -1.36
C LYS A 237 -30.58 14.46 -1.33
N GLN A 238 -30.23 13.56 -2.26
CA GLN A 238 -30.77 12.20 -2.30
C GLN A 238 -30.45 11.42 -1.03
N VAL A 239 -29.22 11.56 -0.50
CA VAL A 239 -28.79 10.96 0.77
C VAL A 239 -29.59 11.54 1.94
N ALA A 240 -29.81 12.85 1.93
CA ALA A 240 -30.61 13.50 2.96
C ALA A 240 -32.06 13.01 2.99
N GLU A 241 -32.68 12.88 1.81
CA GLU A 241 -34.04 12.34 1.66
C GLU A 241 -34.13 10.87 2.12
N LEU A 242 -33.13 10.03 1.76
CA LEU A 242 -33.08 8.63 2.23
C LEU A 242 -33.01 8.57 3.77
N VAL A 243 -32.10 9.30 4.38
CA VAL A 243 -31.92 9.29 5.84
C VAL A 243 -33.17 9.81 6.56
N GLN A 244 -33.81 10.87 6.04
CA GLN A 244 -35.07 11.37 6.61
C GLN A 244 -36.20 10.36 6.50
N SER A 245 -36.38 9.72 5.33
CA SER A 245 -37.39 8.70 5.11
C SER A 245 -37.17 7.50 6.06
N TYR A 246 -35.96 7.01 6.18
CA TYR A 246 -35.61 5.92 7.09
C TYR A 246 -35.94 6.26 8.56
N ARG A 247 -35.57 7.48 9.00
CA ARG A 247 -35.83 7.93 10.38
C ARG A 247 -37.32 8.10 10.65
N THR A 248 -38.07 8.63 9.68
CA THR A 248 -39.53 8.77 9.79
C THR A 248 -40.21 7.42 9.90
N LEU A 249 -39.83 6.44 9.07
CA LEU A 249 -40.37 5.07 9.09
C LEU A 249 -40.08 4.33 10.39
N ASN A 250 -38.96 4.63 11.03
CA ASN A 250 -38.52 3.98 12.28
C ASN A 250 -38.83 4.82 13.54
N GLU A 251 -39.69 5.84 13.44
CA GLU A 251 -40.08 6.73 14.53
C GLU A 251 -38.88 7.37 15.28
N LYS A 252 -37.74 7.51 14.61
CA LYS A 252 -36.56 8.15 15.18
C LYS A 252 -36.70 9.67 15.08
N PRO A 253 -36.25 10.44 16.08
CA PRO A 253 -36.37 11.91 16.05
C PRO A 253 -35.66 12.50 14.84
N ILE A 254 -36.38 13.34 14.09
CA ILE A 254 -35.82 14.13 12.98
C ILE A 254 -35.03 15.26 13.60
N VAL A 255 -33.73 15.27 13.40
CA VAL A 255 -32.85 16.31 13.94
C VAL A 255 -32.78 17.42 12.91
N SER A 256 -33.67 18.40 13.02
CA SER A 256 -33.62 19.59 12.17
C SER A 256 -32.41 20.46 12.56
N GLY A 257 -31.59 20.84 11.58
CA GLY A 257 -30.44 21.71 11.76
C GLY A 257 -29.09 21.03 12.01
N MET A 258 -29.04 19.73 12.28
CA MET A 258 -27.80 18.96 12.29
C MET A 258 -27.55 18.32 10.93
N GLY A 259 -26.30 18.37 10.44
CA GLY A 259 -25.88 17.62 9.26
C GLY A 259 -26.04 16.11 9.47
N ILE A 260 -26.14 15.36 8.38
CA ILE A 260 -26.19 13.90 8.41
C ILE A 260 -24.85 13.38 8.93
N THR A 261 -24.90 12.50 9.93
CA THR A 261 -23.71 11.83 10.44
C THR A 261 -23.46 10.53 9.68
N GLU A 262 -22.22 10.04 9.73
CA GLU A 262 -21.87 8.73 9.18
C GLU A 262 -22.76 7.60 9.73
N GLU A 263 -23.04 7.61 11.04
CA GLU A 263 -23.87 6.62 11.70
C GLU A 263 -25.32 6.63 11.16
N MET A 264 -25.92 7.82 11.02
CA MET A 264 -27.25 7.98 10.44
C MET A 264 -27.32 7.46 9.00
N PHE A 265 -26.29 7.73 8.22
CA PHE A 265 -26.19 7.24 6.84
C PHE A 265 -26.06 5.73 6.81
N ARG A 266 -25.19 5.13 7.62
CA ARG A 266 -24.98 3.67 7.68
C ARG A 266 -26.23 2.93 8.10
N GLU A 267 -27.00 3.46 9.06
CA GLU A 267 -28.30 2.88 9.42
C GLU A 267 -29.31 2.93 8.26
N ALA A 268 -29.37 4.04 7.53
CA ALA A 268 -30.32 4.21 6.43
C ALA A 268 -29.95 3.39 5.19
N ILE A 269 -28.65 3.31 4.85
CA ILE A 269 -28.18 2.63 3.64
C ILE A 269 -28.40 1.12 3.69
N VAL A 270 -28.40 0.51 4.89
CA VAL A 270 -28.71 -0.92 5.08
C VAL A 270 -30.13 -1.25 4.61
N ALA A 271 -31.05 -0.29 4.67
CA ALA A 271 -32.42 -0.44 4.19
C ALA A 271 -32.56 -0.16 2.68
N PHE A 272 -31.52 0.35 2.02
CA PHE A 272 -31.52 0.61 0.59
C PHE A 272 -30.94 -0.60 -0.14
N GLU A 273 -31.81 -1.39 -0.76
CA GLU A 273 -31.42 -2.59 -1.52
C GLU A 273 -30.58 -2.20 -2.75
N GLY A 274 -29.51 -2.93 -3.00
CA GLY A 274 -28.69 -2.81 -4.20
C GLY A 274 -27.42 -1.98 -4.06
N ILE A 275 -27.04 -1.53 -2.85
CA ILE A 275 -25.76 -0.86 -2.60
C ILE A 275 -24.90 -1.70 -1.66
N SER A 276 -23.73 -2.05 -2.13
CA SER A 276 -22.70 -2.78 -1.39
C SER A 276 -22.10 -1.96 -0.23
N PRO A 277 -21.49 -2.60 0.77
CA PRO A 277 -20.87 -1.91 1.89
C PRO A 277 -19.87 -0.84 1.45
N ILE A 278 -19.88 0.31 2.14
CA ILE A 278 -18.97 1.42 1.88
C ILE A 278 -17.82 1.41 2.88
N VAL A 279 -16.60 1.30 2.37
CA VAL A 279 -15.34 1.42 3.09
C VAL A 279 -14.76 2.81 2.86
N ILE A 280 -14.58 3.55 3.94
CA ILE A 280 -14.00 4.90 3.86
C ILE A 280 -12.48 4.79 3.84
N VAL A 281 -11.88 5.26 2.74
CA VAL A 281 -10.43 5.29 2.56
C VAL A 281 -9.85 6.50 3.26
N GLN A 282 -8.96 6.26 4.22
CA GLN A 282 -8.19 7.29 4.92
C GLN A 282 -6.71 7.05 4.66
N GLU A 283 -6.23 7.51 3.50
CA GLU A 283 -4.83 7.40 3.13
C GLU A 283 -4.26 8.81 2.99
N LYS A 284 -3.37 9.17 3.91
CA LYS A 284 -2.59 10.41 3.86
C LYS A 284 -1.19 10.14 4.35
N GLN A 285 -0.23 10.69 3.65
CA GLN A 285 1.18 10.51 3.94
C GLN A 285 1.89 11.85 3.95
N ARG A 286 2.96 11.92 4.71
CA ARG A 286 3.82 13.09 4.74
C ARG A 286 4.93 12.94 3.71
N ASP A 287 4.94 13.84 2.75
CA ASP A 287 6.05 14.03 1.82
C ASP A 287 6.87 15.26 2.21
N VAL A 288 7.98 15.51 1.52
CA VAL A 288 8.85 16.69 1.70
C VAL A 288 8.06 17.99 1.55
N VAL A 289 7.04 18.00 0.69
CA VAL A 289 6.21 19.18 0.39
C VAL A 289 5.01 19.32 1.33
N GLY A 290 4.62 18.26 2.06
CA GLY A 290 3.46 18.27 2.95
C GLY A 290 2.70 16.96 2.99
N MET A 291 1.41 17.02 3.34
CA MET A 291 0.53 15.83 3.35
C MET A 291 0.01 15.55 1.94
N VAL A 292 0.38 14.39 1.41
CA VAL A 292 -0.05 13.89 0.09
C VAL A 292 -0.90 12.64 0.25
N SER A 293 -1.73 12.35 -0.75
CA SER A 293 -2.49 11.11 -0.87
C SER A 293 -2.18 10.45 -2.21
N GLY A 294 -1.95 9.15 -2.20
CA GLY A 294 -1.87 8.35 -3.42
C GLY A 294 -3.24 8.18 -4.08
N TRP A 295 -4.30 8.16 -3.27
CA TRP A 295 -5.69 8.05 -3.75
C TRP A 295 -6.16 9.33 -4.44
N SER A 296 -6.81 9.18 -5.60
CA SER A 296 -7.44 10.32 -6.30
C SER A 296 -8.65 10.85 -5.54
N GLU A 297 -8.69 12.15 -5.25
CA GLU A 297 -9.76 12.75 -4.43
C GLU A 297 -11.17 12.61 -5.04
N ASN A 298 -11.27 12.55 -6.37
CA ASN A 298 -12.53 12.48 -7.12
C ASN A 298 -12.79 11.08 -7.68
N VAL A 299 -12.29 10.04 -7.06
CA VAL A 299 -12.47 8.67 -7.53
C VAL A 299 -13.08 7.81 -6.42
N ALA A 300 -14.19 7.16 -6.76
CA ALA A 300 -14.76 6.04 -6.00
C ALA A 300 -14.44 4.74 -6.72
N VAL A 301 -14.28 3.65 -5.98
CA VAL A 301 -13.93 2.34 -6.53
C VAL A 301 -14.90 1.29 -6.04
N LEU A 302 -15.50 0.53 -6.96
CA LEU A 302 -16.26 -0.69 -6.66
C LEU A 302 -15.39 -1.90 -6.98
N ARG A 303 -15.22 -2.79 -6.00
CA ARG A 303 -14.36 -3.95 -6.12
C ARG A 303 -14.83 -5.13 -5.29
N PRO A 304 -14.35 -6.36 -5.54
CA PRO A 304 -14.62 -7.52 -4.69
C PRO A 304 -14.20 -7.30 -3.23
N VAL A 305 -14.95 -7.91 -2.30
CA VAL A 305 -14.60 -7.90 -0.88
C VAL A 305 -13.36 -8.77 -0.65
N GLY A 306 -12.43 -8.29 0.17
CA GLY A 306 -11.21 -9.02 0.51
C GLY A 306 -9.93 -8.26 0.15
N LEU A 307 -8.88 -8.98 -0.17
CA LEU A 307 -7.61 -8.37 -0.58
C LEU A 307 -7.68 -7.99 -2.07
N ALA A 308 -7.22 -6.79 -2.39
CA ALA A 308 -7.17 -6.29 -3.76
C ALA A 308 -6.06 -6.97 -4.58
N GLY A 309 -5.04 -7.47 -3.90
CA GLY A 309 -3.92 -8.14 -4.54
C GLY A 309 -2.78 -8.46 -3.59
N LEU A 310 -1.59 -8.60 -4.15
CA LEU A 310 -0.39 -8.98 -3.42
C LEU A 310 0.73 -7.95 -3.58
N ILE A 311 1.54 -7.81 -2.55
CA ILE A 311 2.82 -7.13 -2.65
C ILE A 311 3.83 -8.12 -3.25
N ARG A 312 4.21 -7.88 -4.49
CA ARG A 312 5.25 -8.64 -5.19
C ARG A 312 6.61 -8.12 -4.78
N HIS A 313 7.52 -9.01 -4.46
CA HIS A 313 8.84 -8.63 -3.98
C HIS A 313 9.95 -9.53 -4.52
N THR A 314 11.17 -9.00 -4.50
CA THR A 314 12.37 -9.74 -4.89
C THR A 314 13.50 -9.50 -3.89
N THR A 315 14.54 -10.31 -4.00
CA THR A 315 15.76 -10.09 -3.21
C THR A 315 16.60 -8.99 -3.84
N ILE A 316 16.95 -7.98 -3.06
CA ILE A 316 17.76 -6.83 -3.47
C ILE A 316 19.13 -7.30 -3.98
N LEU A 317 19.63 -6.67 -5.03
CA LEU A 317 20.92 -7.04 -5.65
C LEU A 317 22.08 -6.94 -4.65
N ASP A 318 22.11 -5.87 -3.83
CA ASP A 318 23.13 -5.66 -2.82
C ASP A 318 23.17 -6.80 -1.79
N GLN A 319 22.01 -7.35 -1.43
CA GLN A 319 21.92 -8.52 -0.57
C GLN A 319 22.53 -9.76 -1.23
N LYS A 320 22.24 -10.01 -2.52
CA LYS A 320 22.81 -11.13 -3.25
C LYS A 320 24.33 -11.03 -3.34
N MET A 321 24.83 -9.81 -3.53
CA MET A 321 26.27 -9.54 -3.55
C MET A 321 26.89 -9.82 -2.18
N TYR A 322 26.24 -9.38 -1.09
CA TYR A 322 26.67 -9.65 0.27
C TYR A 322 26.66 -11.17 0.58
N GLU A 323 25.59 -11.86 0.24
CA GLU A 323 25.49 -13.31 0.47
C GLU A 323 26.54 -14.10 -0.32
N LYS A 324 26.89 -13.64 -1.52
CA LYS A 324 27.85 -14.31 -2.40
C LYS A 324 29.31 -14.02 -2.07
N TYR A 325 29.62 -12.80 -1.69
CA TYR A 325 31.00 -12.33 -1.54
C TYR A 325 31.38 -11.99 -0.10
N GLY A 326 30.45 -12.10 0.86
CA GLY A 326 30.63 -11.72 2.24
C GLY A 326 30.56 -10.22 2.45
N ALA A 327 30.99 -9.76 3.65
CA ALA A 327 31.03 -8.34 3.97
C ALA A 327 31.88 -7.58 2.94
N THR A 328 31.23 -6.72 2.19
CA THR A 328 31.92 -5.81 1.26
C THR A 328 32.51 -4.64 2.04
N THR A 329 33.38 -3.84 1.41
CA THR A 329 33.87 -2.59 2.01
C THR A 329 32.75 -1.59 2.32
N ILE A 330 31.55 -1.83 1.79
CA ILE A 330 30.39 -0.94 1.89
C ILE A 330 29.36 -1.47 2.91
N ALA A 331 29.00 -2.77 2.85
CA ALA A 331 27.96 -3.33 3.73
C ALA A 331 28.57 -4.23 4.81
N ARG A 332 28.29 -3.94 6.09
CA ARG A 332 28.85 -4.68 7.24
C ARG A 332 27.83 -5.51 8.01
N ALA A 333 26.57 -5.12 8.01
CA ALA A 333 25.51 -5.87 8.66
C ALA A 333 24.24 -5.85 7.81
N PHE A 334 23.49 -6.93 7.89
CA PHE A 334 22.36 -7.16 7.02
C PHE A 334 21.26 -7.92 7.77
N ALA A 335 20.05 -7.40 7.79
CA ALA A 335 18.91 -8.10 8.38
C ALA A 335 17.62 -7.81 7.63
N LYS A 336 16.71 -8.79 7.63
CA LYS A 336 15.39 -8.70 7.01
C LYS A 336 14.32 -8.46 8.06
N THR A 337 13.34 -7.65 7.73
CA THR A 337 12.14 -7.42 8.54
C THR A 337 10.89 -7.35 7.64
N GLY A 338 9.70 -7.29 8.24
CA GLY A 338 8.45 -7.21 7.51
C GLY A 338 8.21 -8.41 6.59
N ASN A 339 8.38 -9.64 7.10
CA ASN A 339 8.27 -10.87 6.32
C ASN A 339 9.18 -10.94 5.09
N GLY A 340 10.35 -10.30 5.16
CA GLY A 340 11.33 -10.28 4.08
C GLY A 340 11.18 -9.15 3.07
N LEU A 341 10.18 -8.27 3.21
CA LEU A 341 9.98 -7.12 2.32
C LEU A 341 11.07 -6.06 2.48
N PHE A 342 11.51 -5.84 3.71
CA PHE A 342 12.48 -4.80 4.03
C PHE A 342 13.82 -5.40 4.40
N THR A 343 14.85 -4.79 3.89
CA THR A 343 16.23 -5.15 4.21
C THR A 343 16.91 -3.94 4.84
N VAL A 344 17.34 -4.09 6.08
CA VAL A 344 18.14 -3.08 6.76
C VAL A 344 19.61 -3.44 6.59
N MET A 345 20.41 -2.48 6.17
CA MET A 345 21.83 -2.63 5.91
C MET A 345 22.61 -1.49 6.58
N ASN A 346 23.67 -1.83 7.29
CA ASN A 346 24.62 -0.85 7.76
C ASN A 346 25.76 -0.73 6.76
N THR A 347 25.96 0.47 6.26
CA THR A 347 27.03 0.78 5.30
C THR A 347 28.04 1.73 5.90
N THR A 348 29.30 1.55 5.52
CA THR A 348 30.36 2.50 5.80
C THR A 348 30.81 3.11 4.50
N LEU A 349 30.80 4.43 4.43
CA LEU A 349 31.40 5.18 3.35
C LEU A 349 32.72 5.79 3.84
N ASN A 350 33.78 5.57 3.07
CA ASN A 350 35.05 6.27 3.29
C ASN A 350 35.05 7.52 2.43
N ASN A 351 34.89 8.68 3.05
CA ASN A 351 34.97 9.98 2.37
C ASN A 351 36.26 10.66 2.79
N GLY A 352 37.36 10.34 2.11
CA GLY A 352 38.68 10.81 2.47
C GLY A 352 39.18 10.26 3.83
N ASN A 353 39.37 11.12 4.82
CA ASN A 353 39.81 10.74 6.17
C ASN A 353 38.69 10.46 7.16
N MET A 354 37.42 10.53 6.73
CA MET A 354 36.27 10.27 7.57
C MET A 354 35.57 8.99 7.17
N LYS A 355 35.28 8.13 8.13
CA LYS A 355 34.35 6.99 7.97
C LYS A 355 32.96 7.46 8.33
N GLU A 356 32.06 7.38 7.40
CA GLU A 356 30.64 7.67 7.60
C GLU A 356 29.88 6.35 7.75
N TRP A 357 29.03 6.28 8.76
CA TRP A 357 28.17 5.14 9.01
C TRP A 357 26.75 5.49 8.60
N HIS A 358 26.16 4.67 7.77
CA HIS A 358 24.77 4.81 7.36
C HIS A 358 23.99 3.56 7.72
N THR A 359 22.79 3.75 8.23
CA THR A 359 21.80 2.70 8.29
C THR A 359 20.84 2.93 7.12
N ASP A 360 20.87 2.04 6.15
CA ASP A 360 20.01 2.10 4.98
C ASP A 360 18.91 1.07 5.11
N LEU A 361 17.68 1.43 4.73
CA LEU A 361 16.60 0.49 4.52
C LEU A 361 16.33 0.41 3.03
N MET A 362 16.36 -0.80 2.52
CA MET A 362 16.09 -1.10 1.12
C MET A 362 14.85 -1.96 0.97
N MET A 363 14.12 -1.73 -0.10
CA MET A 363 12.91 -2.46 -0.45
C MET A 363 12.86 -2.65 -1.96
N SER A 364 12.72 -3.90 -2.41
CA SER A 364 12.37 -4.25 -3.79
C SER A 364 10.99 -4.87 -3.78
N ALA A 365 9.96 -4.02 -3.81
CA ALA A 365 8.58 -4.46 -3.71
C ALA A 365 7.61 -3.50 -4.41
N VAL A 366 6.50 -4.06 -4.90
CA VAL A 366 5.44 -3.31 -5.58
C VAL A 366 4.09 -3.99 -5.37
N PRO A 367 2.99 -3.25 -5.15
CA PRO A 367 1.66 -3.84 -5.15
C PRO A 367 1.24 -4.27 -6.56
N SER A 368 0.63 -5.45 -6.68
CA SER A 368 -0.05 -5.94 -7.88
C SER A 368 -1.54 -6.04 -7.61
N LEU A 369 -2.37 -5.55 -8.54
CA LEU A 369 -3.82 -5.65 -8.45
C LEU A 369 -4.25 -6.97 -9.05
N ASP A 370 -4.57 -7.95 -8.20
CA ASP A 370 -4.90 -9.31 -8.67
C ASP A 370 -6.41 -9.47 -8.97
N GLU A 371 -7.24 -8.49 -8.61
CA GLU A 371 -8.66 -8.41 -8.92
C GLU A 371 -8.98 -7.47 -10.10
N PHE A 372 -7.98 -7.09 -10.90
CA PHE A 372 -8.11 -6.04 -11.93
C PHE A 372 -9.27 -6.21 -12.93
N PRO A 373 -9.73 -7.43 -13.31
CA PRO A 373 -10.88 -7.57 -14.21
C PRO A 373 -12.21 -7.14 -13.58
N TYR A 374 -12.29 -7.21 -12.25
CA TYR A 374 -13.49 -6.89 -11.46
C TYR A 374 -13.45 -5.53 -10.79
N HIS A 375 -12.38 -4.79 -11.01
CA HIS A 375 -12.09 -3.52 -10.38
C HIS A 375 -12.66 -2.38 -11.21
N ILE A 376 -13.69 -1.69 -10.69
CA ILE A 376 -14.37 -0.60 -11.39
C ILE A 376 -13.96 0.74 -10.75
N ILE A 377 -13.43 1.62 -11.57
CA ILE A 377 -12.97 2.96 -11.17
C ILE A 377 -13.99 3.99 -11.67
N VAL A 378 -14.59 4.74 -10.75
CA VAL A 378 -15.60 5.75 -11.05
C VAL A 378 -15.00 7.14 -10.87
N ASP A 379 -14.84 7.87 -11.98
CA ASP A 379 -14.50 9.30 -11.93
C ASP A 379 -15.75 10.10 -11.61
N THR A 380 -15.77 10.66 -10.41
CA THR A 380 -16.93 11.40 -9.88
C THR A 380 -16.90 12.89 -10.23
N SER A 381 -15.81 13.39 -10.84
CA SER A 381 -15.64 14.80 -11.19
C SER A 381 -16.23 15.19 -12.54
N SER A 382 -16.37 14.23 -13.46
CA SER A 382 -16.85 14.47 -14.81
C SER A 382 -18.20 13.82 -15.03
N ALA A 383 -19.14 14.60 -15.55
CA ALA A 383 -20.41 14.06 -16.01
C ALA A 383 -20.23 13.30 -17.35
N ASN A 384 -21.09 12.31 -17.60
CA ASN A 384 -21.22 11.74 -18.93
C ASN A 384 -21.75 12.81 -19.87
N ALA A 385 -20.98 13.16 -20.91
CA ALA A 385 -21.37 14.10 -21.93
C ALA A 385 -22.29 13.39 -22.95
#